data_eb3b859cbad6655312fd38772924952b
#
_entry.id   eb3b859cbad6655312fd38772924952b
#
_cell.length_a   1.000
_cell.length_b   1.000
_cell.length_c   1.000
_cell.angle_alpha   90.00
_cell.angle_beta   90.00
_cell.angle_gamma   90.00
#
_symmetry.space_group_name_H-M   'P 1'
#
loop_
_entity.id
_entity.type
_entity.pdbx_description
1 polymer ?
#
loop_
_entity_poly.entity_id
_entity_poly.type
_entity_poly.pdbx_seq_one_letter_code
_entity_poly.pdbx_strand_id
1 'polypeptide(L)'
;SFEKIEELESIFEKFFKSFSDLTPYINYKQSKRLGLVLIREDYNEVTLREYCTSEELDRNVIENRSRKVTRFAMAELNEMVNLSVSKDYVTHESGVSRNTLASVYDVNTLSTKDVFRFTSKDVVKFINASKKFILESM
;
A
#
# COMPACT_ATOMS: atom_id res chain seq x y z
N SER A 1 -8.01 -8.05 -10.16
CA SER A 1 -8.29 -9.43 -10.54
C SER A 1 -8.39 -10.32 -9.32
N PHE A 2 -9.05 -11.45 -9.47
CA PHE A 2 -9.28 -12.42 -8.40
C PHE A 2 -7.97 -12.93 -7.79
N GLU A 3 -7.01 -13.30 -8.61
CA GLU A 3 -5.68 -13.76 -8.19
C GLU A 3 -4.92 -12.73 -7.35
N LYS A 4 -5.06 -11.46 -7.71
CA LYS A 4 -4.40 -10.35 -7.01
C LYS A 4 -4.94 -10.14 -5.60
N ILE A 5 -6.23 -10.33 -5.39
CA ILE A 5 -6.87 -10.23 -4.08
C ILE A 5 -6.43 -11.38 -3.19
N GLU A 6 -6.42 -12.62 -3.71
CA GLU A 6 -5.96 -13.80 -2.97
C GLU A 6 -4.50 -13.70 -2.55
N GLU A 7 -3.63 -13.22 -3.44
CA GLU A 7 -2.22 -12.98 -3.15
C GLU A 7 -2.03 -11.96 -2.03
N LEU A 8 -2.76 -10.85 -2.09
CA LEU A 8 -2.73 -9.83 -1.06
C LEU A 8 -3.23 -10.36 0.29
N GLU A 9 -4.33 -11.10 0.30
CA GLU A 9 -4.86 -11.76 1.51
C GLU A 9 -3.82 -12.67 2.14
N SER A 10 -3.12 -13.48 1.33
CA SER A 10 -2.05 -14.37 1.81
C SER A 10 -0.91 -13.60 2.45
N ILE A 11 -0.51 -12.47 1.87
CA ILE A 11 0.55 -11.60 2.44
C ILE A 11 0.12 -11.06 3.80
N PHE A 12 -1.10 -10.57 3.93
CA PHE A 12 -1.63 -10.05 5.20
C PHE A 12 -1.73 -11.15 6.27
N GLU A 13 -2.19 -12.34 5.91
CA GLU A 13 -2.25 -13.48 6.84
C GLU A 13 -0.87 -13.85 7.38
N LYS A 14 0.14 -13.92 6.53
CA LYS A 14 1.53 -14.19 6.94
C LYS A 14 2.06 -13.10 7.86
N PHE A 15 1.78 -11.85 7.55
CA PHE A 15 2.18 -10.72 8.39
C PHE A 15 1.54 -10.79 9.77
N PHE A 16 0.24 -11.02 9.85
CA PHE A 16 -0.48 -11.14 11.12
C PHE A 16 0.06 -12.28 11.98
N LYS A 17 0.30 -13.43 11.36
CA LYS A 17 0.88 -14.56 12.08
C LYS A 17 2.24 -14.22 12.66
N SER A 18 3.13 -13.65 11.85
CA SER A 18 4.47 -13.24 12.30
C SER A 18 4.40 -12.21 13.41
N PHE A 19 3.53 -11.22 13.30
CA PHE A 19 3.33 -10.19 14.32
C PHE A 19 2.82 -10.81 15.63
N SER A 20 1.83 -11.70 15.56
CA SER A 20 1.28 -12.40 16.72
C SER A 20 2.31 -13.28 17.40
N ASP A 21 3.13 -14.00 16.62
CA ASP A 21 4.19 -14.88 17.16
C ASP A 21 5.30 -14.09 17.86
N LEU A 22 5.60 -12.88 17.40
CA LEU A 22 6.66 -12.03 17.96
C LEU A 22 6.19 -11.15 19.13
N THR A 23 4.90 -10.84 19.22
CA THR A 23 4.35 -9.93 20.23
C THR A 23 4.72 -10.31 21.67
N PRO A 24 4.73 -11.60 22.09
CA PRO A 24 5.14 -11.97 23.44
C PRO A 24 6.61 -11.68 23.76
N TYR A 25 7.46 -11.57 22.74
CA TYR A 25 8.91 -11.34 22.88
C TYR A 25 9.30 -9.89 22.71
N ILE A 26 8.40 -9.04 22.22
CA ILE A 26 8.64 -7.62 22.00
C ILE A 26 8.04 -6.84 23.17
N ASN A 27 8.87 -6.06 23.86
CA ASN A 27 8.39 -5.15 24.89
C ASN A 27 7.78 -3.90 24.24
N TYR A 28 6.66 -4.09 23.54
CA TYR A 28 5.94 -3.03 22.85
C TYR A 28 5.02 -2.31 23.85
N LYS A 29 5.30 -1.06 24.12
CA LYS A 29 4.47 -0.24 25.00
C LYS A 29 3.42 0.53 24.23
N GLN A 30 3.84 1.59 23.56
CA GLN A 30 2.96 2.43 22.74
C GLN A 30 3.77 3.12 21.64
N SER A 31 3.13 3.45 20.54
CA SER A 31 3.70 4.27 19.49
C SER A 31 2.89 5.55 19.25
N LYS A 32 3.53 6.54 18.66
CA LYS A 32 2.90 7.81 18.29
C LYS A 32 2.23 7.74 16.93
N ARG A 33 2.76 6.89 16.04
CA ARG A 33 2.32 6.78 14.66
C ARG A 33 2.28 5.33 14.23
N LEU A 34 1.35 5.05 13.32
CA LEU A 34 1.26 3.79 12.61
C LEU A 34 1.29 4.06 11.12
N GLY A 35 1.95 3.18 10.38
CA GLY A 35 2.01 3.23 8.93
C GLY A 35 2.10 1.83 8.35
N LEU A 36 1.47 1.62 7.21
CA LEU A 36 1.53 0.41 6.42
C LEU A 36 1.80 0.78 4.97
N VAL A 37 2.85 0.23 4.41
CA VAL A 37 3.21 0.43 3.01
C VAL A 37 3.15 -0.91 2.29
N LEU A 38 2.38 -0.95 1.21
CA LEU A 38 2.35 -2.08 0.29
C LEU A 38 2.88 -1.62 -1.06
N ILE A 39 3.89 -2.31 -1.56
CA ILE A 39 4.48 -2.05 -2.87
C ILE A 39 4.18 -3.24 -3.77
N ARG A 40 3.72 -2.95 -4.97
CA ARG A 40 3.42 -3.94 -5.98
C ARG A 40 4.05 -3.55 -7.30
N GLU A 41 4.73 -4.48 -7.92
CA GLU A 41 5.30 -4.31 -9.26
C GLU A 41 4.54 -5.20 -10.25
N ASP A 42 4.10 -4.61 -11.35
CA ASP A 42 3.44 -5.28 -12.45
C ASP A 42 4.27 -5.18 -13.72
N TYR A 43 4.38 -6.31 -14.42
CA TYR A 43 5.06 -6.44 -15.71
C TYR A 43 4.08 -6.82 -16.82
N ASN A 44 2.80 -6.99 -16.50
CA ASN A 44 1.77 -7.45 -17.42
C ASN A 44 1.30 -6.29 -18.31
N GLU A 45 1.35 -6.46 -19.62
CA GLU A 45 0.89 -5.47 -20.59
C GLU A 45 -0.57 -5.03 -20.39
N VAL A 46 -1.45 -5.92 -19.97
CA VAL A 46 -2.86 -5.59 -19.71
C VAL A 46 -2.95 -4.56 -18.59
N THR A 47 -2.25 -4.79 -17.48
CA THR A 47 -2.22 -3.85 -16.37
C THR A 47 -1.58 -2.51 -16.75
N LEU A 48 -0.51 -2.56 -17.55
CA LEU A 48 0.14 -1.35 -18.06
C LEU A 48 -0.79 -0.55 -18.96
N ARG A 49 -1.57 -1.21 -19.81
CA ARG A 49 -2.56 -0.57 -20.70
C ARG A 49 -3.76 0.00 -19.95
N GLU A 50 -4.13 -0.59 -18.83
CA GLU A 50 -5.16 -0.04 -17.95
C GLU A 50 -4.70 1.26 -17.30
N TYR A 51 -3.41 1.39 -17.03
CA TYR A 51 -2.83 2.58 -16.44
C TYR A 51 -2.54 3.68 -17.45
N CYS A 52 -1.94 3.33 -18.59
CA CYS A 52 -1.63 4.25 -19.67
C CYS A 52 -2.70 4.16 -20.77
N THR A 53 -3.15 5.29 -21.29
CA THR A 53 -4.02 5.31 -22.45
C THR A 53 -3.30 4.77 -23.68
N SER A 54 -4.03 4.27 -24.68
CA SER A 54 -3.45 3.83 -25.96
C SER A 54 -2.63 4.93 -26.62
N GLU A 55 -3.08 6.18 -26.51
CA GLU A 55 -2.38 7.35 -27.06
C GLU A 55 -1.05 7.59 -26.34
N GLU A 56 -0.99 7.44 -25.02
CA GLU A 56 0.22 7.58 -24.24
C GLU A 56 1.24 6.49 -24.57
N LEU A 57 0.78 5.24 -24.74
CA LEU A 57 1.65 4.12 -25.14
C LEU A 57 2.21 4.33 -26.57
N ASP A 58 1.41 4.84 -27.49
CA ASP A 58 1.82 5.10 -28.88
C ASP A 58 2.79 6.27 -29.01
N ARG A 59 2.84 7.17 -28.03
CA ARG A 59 3.77 8.31 -27.99
C ARG A 59 5.12 8.02 -27.34
N ASN A 60 5.46 6.76 -27.11
CA ASN A 60 6.70 6.37 -26.45
C ASN A 60 6.90 7.03 -25.10
N VAL A 61 5.87 7.01 -24.25
CA VAL A 61 5.99 7.46 -22.88
C VAL A 61 7.02 6.61 -22.13
N ILE A 62 8.11 7.22 -21.70
CA ILE A 62 9.19 6.53 -20.99
C ILE A 62 9.02 6.54 -19.48
N GLU A 63 8.27 7.49 -18.97
CA GLU A 63 7.99 7.62 -17.55
C GLU A 63 6.64 8.32 -17.35
N ASN A 64 5.82 7.77 -16.46
CA ASN A 64 4.57 8.40 -16.05
C ASN A 64 4.35 8.14 -14.56
N ARG A 65 4.22 9.20 -13.79
CA ARG A 65 4.03 9.15 -12.34
C ARG A 65 2.75 9.85 -11.95
N SER A 66 2.00 9.21 -11.05
CA SER A 66 0.82 9.80 -10.45
C SER A 66 0.82 9.55 -8.95
N ARG A 67 0.25 10.47 -8.19
CA ARG A 67 0.05 10.33 -6.76
C ARG A 67 -1.27 10.96 -6.35
N LYS A 68 -2.05 10.21 -5.59
CA LYS A 68 -3.30 10.69 -5.01
C LYS A 68 -3.27 10.42 -3.51
N VAL A 69 -3.54 11.43 -2.72
CA VAL A 69 -3.64 11.31 -1.26
C VAL A 69 -5.08 11.58 -0.86
N THR A 70 -5.68 10.62 -0.16
CA THR A 70 -7.05 10.73 0.35
C THR A 70 -7.04 10.55 1.85
N ARG A 71 -7.81 11.36 2.55
CA ARG A 71 -7.95 11.29 4.01
C ARG A 71 -9.24 10.59 4.37
N PHE A 72 -9.13 9.62 5.27
CA PHE A 72 -10.26 8.85 5.77
C PHE A 72 -10.34 8.87 7.29
N ALA A 73 -11.55 8.74 7.81
CA ALA A 73 -11.75 8.41 9.21
C ALA A 73 -11.64 6.89 9.36
N MET A 74 -10.71 6.45 10.20
CA MET A 74 -10.57 5.05 10.59
C MET A 74 -11.31 4.83 11.91
N ALA A 75 -12.56 4.38 11.81
CA ALA A 75 -13.46 4.25 12.95
C ALA A 75 -12.93 3.27 14.02
N GLU A 76 -12.26 2.20 13.60
CA GLU A 76 -11.70 1.16 14.46
C GLU A 76 -10.69 1.70 15.48
N LEU A 77 -10.02 2.81 15.15
CA LEU A 77 -9.03 3.48 16.01
C LEU A 77 -9.48 4.86 16.46
N ASN A 78 -10.62 5.36 15.99
CA ASN A 78 -11.03 6.75 16.17
C ASN A 78 -9.94 7.74 15.74
N GLU A 79 -9.32 7.48 14.61
CA GLU A 79 -8.22 8.27 14.05
C GLU A 79 -8.48 8.67 12.60
N MET A 80 -7.94 9.81 12.20
CA MET A 80 -7.84 10.16 10.79
C MET A 80 -6.56 9.56 10.21
N VAL A 81 -6.65 9.03 8.99
CA VAL A 81 -5.51 8.45 8.27
C VAL A 81 -5.44 9.02 6.86
N ASN A 82 -4.24 9.06 6.31
CA ASN A 82 -4.02 9.36 4.91
C ASN A 82 -3.70 8.06 4.16
N LEU A 83 -4.37 7.85 3.05
CA LEU A 83 -3.99 6.84 2.06
C LEU A 83 -3.36 7.55 0.86
N SER A 84 -2.10 7.28 0.61
CA SER A 84 -1.40 7.70 -0.60
C SER A 84 -1.33 6.53 -1.57
N VAL A 85 -1.81 6.74 -2.78
CA VAL A 85 -1.68 5.78 -3.89
C VAL A 85 -0.80 6.43 -4.94
N SER A 86 0.38 5.85 -5.15
CA SER A 86 1.32 6.28 -6.18
C SER A 86 1.44 5.20 -7.23
N LYS A 87 1.50 5.60 -8.51
CA LYS A 87 1.75 4.69 -9.62
C LYS A 87 2.85 5.26 -10.49
N ASP A 88 3.92 4.50 -10.64
CA ASP A 88 5.09 4.85 -11.43
C ASP A 88 5.24 3.86 -12.57
N TYR A 89 5.04 4.34 -13.79
CA TYR A 89 5.32 3.58 -15.01
C TYR A 89 6.70 3.98 -15.53
N VAL A 90 7.54 2.99 -15.77
CA VAL A 90 8.90 3.20 -16.31
C VAL A 90 9.15 2.18 -17.42
N THR A 91 9.64 2.67 -18.56
CA THR A 91 10.15 1.82 -19.63
C THR A 91 11.65 1.64 -19.45
N HIS A 92 12.12 0.43 -19.74
CA HIS A 92 13.55 0.10 -19.71
C HIS A 92 14.07 0.00 -21.15
N GLU A 93 14.93 0.92 -21.54
CA GLU A 93 15.46 1.01 -22.93
C GLU A 93 16.51 -0.07 -23.25
N SER A 94 17.18 -0.62 -22.25
CA SER A 94 18.17 -1.67 -22.47
C SER A 94 17.49 -3.04 -22.55
N GLY A 95 17.30 -3.59 -23.72
CA GLY A 95 16.61 -4.83 -24.12
C GLY A 95 16.57 -6.06 -23.18
N VAL A 96 17.03 -5.94 -21.93
CA VAL A 96 17.01 -6.97 -20.88
C VAL A 96 15.96 -6.69 -19.82
N SER A 97 15.48 -5.44 -19.68
CA SER A 97 14.54 -5.03 -18.64
C SER A 97 13.15 -4.85 -19.23
N ARG A 98 12.13 -5.26 -18.45
CA ARG A 98 10.73 -5.13 -18.83
C ARG A 98 10.19 -3.75 -18.41
N ASN A 99 9.20 -3.27 -19.15
CA ASN A 99 8.40 -2.14 -18.68
C ASN A 99 7.72 -2.51 -17.37
N THR A 100 7.77 -1.63 -16.41
CA THR A 100 7.22 -1.87 -15.07
C THR A 100 6.22 -0.80 -14.67
N LEU A 101 5.21 -1.21 -13.93
CA LEU A 101 4.32 -0.34 -13.20
C LEU A 101 4.46 -0.65 -11.72
N ALA A 102 5.05 0.24 -10.96
CA ALA A 102 5.12 0.14 -9.51
C ALA A 102 3.93 0.89 -8.89
N SER A 103 3.15 0.19 -8.08
CA SER A 103 2.05 0.78 -7.31
C SER A 103 2.41 0.76 -5.83
N VAL A 104 2.32 1.91 -5.18
CA VAL A 104 2.62 2.06 -3.75
C VAL A 104 1.36 2.53 -3.04
N TYR A 105 0.92 1.74 -2.08
CA TYR A 105 -0.20 2.05 -1.20
C TYR A 105 0.37 2.31 0.19
N ASP A 106 0.21 3.52 0.67
CA ASP A 106 0.79 3.98 1.93
C ASP A 106 -0.33 4.54 2.81
N VAL A 107 -0.64 3.83 3.90
CA VAL A 107 -1.65 4.24 4.89
C VAL A 107 -0.92 4.72 6.13
N ASN A 108 -1.17 5.95 6.55
CA ASN A 108 -0.50 6.56 7.70
C ASN A 108 -1.49 7.30 8.60
N THR A 109 -1.29 7.16 9.91
CA THR A 109 -1.89 8.07 10.89
C THR A 109 -1.27 9.48 10.73
N LEU A 110 -2.00 10.52 11.14
CA LEU A 110 -1.53 11.90 10.95
C LEU A 110 -0.29 12.19 11.78
N SER A 111 0.70 12.84 11.16
CA SER A 111 1.94 13.27 11.81
C SER A 111 1.75 14.43 12.78
N THR A 112 0.65 15.17 12.66
CA THR A 112 0.35 16.33 13.50
C THR A 112 -0.01 15.97 14.93
N LYS A 113 -0.43 14.73 15.19
CA LYS A 113 -0.76 14.26 16.52
C LYS A 113 0.42 13.49 17.12
N ASP A 114 1.29 14.19 17.82
CA ASP A 114 2.55 13.66 18.37
C ASP A 114 2.39 13.18 19.81
N VAL A 115 1.53 12.19 20.02
CA VAL A 115 1.23 11.59 21.32
C VAL A 115 1.37 10.08 21.27
N PHE A 116 2.04 9.49 22.25
CA PHE A 116 2.07 8.03 22.41
C PHE A 116 0.67 7.53 22.77
N ARG A 117 0.07 6.72 21.92
CA ARG A 117 -1.32 6.28 22.10
C ARG A 117 -1.66 4.91 21.52
N PHE A 118 -0.85 4.38 20.63
CA PHE A 118 -1.15 3.11 19.96
C PHE A 118 -0.49 1.94 20.66
N THR A 119 -1.31 0.96 21.06
CA THR A 119 -0.88 -0.30 21.67
C THR A 119 -0.69 -1.37 20.61
N SER A 120 -0.20 -2.55 21.00
CA SER A 120 -0.09 -3.70 20.08
C SER A 120 -1.44 -4.13 19.51
N LYS A 121 -2.53 -4.01 20.27
CA LYS A 121 -3.90 -4.29 19.78
C LYS A 121 -4.32 -3.29 18.71
N ASP A 122 -3.93 -2.04 18.86
CA ASP A 122 -4.21 -0.99 17.87
C ASP A 122 -3.48 -1.24 16.55
N VAL A 123 -2.28 -1.80 16.59
CA VAL A 123 -1.54 -2.21 15.39
C VAL A 123 -2.33 -3.21 14.57
N VAL A 124 -2.89 -4.23 15.21
CA VAL A 124 -3.71 -5.25 14.54
C VAL A 124 -4.97 -4.62 13.92
N LYS A 125 -5.66 -3.76 14.65
CA LYS A 125 -6.82 -3.03 14.13
C LYS A 125 -6.46 -2.13 12.94
N PHE A 126 -5.34 -1.43 13.04
CA PHE A 126 -4.82 -0.57 11.99
C PHE A 126 -4.54 -1.34 10.70
N ILE A 127 -3.87 -2.48 10.80
CA ILE A 127 -3.54 -3.29 9.63
C ILE A 127 -4.81 -3.85 8.97
N ASN A 128 -5.77 -4.33 9.75
CA ASN A 128 -7.04 -4.82 9.23
C ASN A 128 -7.84 -3.73 8.51
N ALA A 129 -7.92 -2.55 9.09
CA ALA A 129 -8.63 -1.42 8.49
C ALA A 129 -7.89 -0.90 7.24
N SER A 130 -6.56 -0.81 7.30
CA SER A 130 -5.73 -0.41 6.17
C SER A 130 -5.87 -1.35 4.97
N LYS A 131 -5.96 -2.65 5.23
CA LYS A 131 -6.21 -3.65 4.20
C LYS A 131 -7.48 -3.36 3.42
N LYS A 132 -8.57 -3.00 4.09
CA LYS A 132 -9.83 -2.65 3.42
C LYS A 132 -9.66 -1.44 2.50
N PHE A 133 -9.01 -0.38 2.98
CA PHE A 133 -8.75 0.82 2.17
C PHE A 133 -7.89 0.52 0.94
N ILE A 134 -6.86 -0.29 1.10
CA ILE A 134 -5.97 -0.70 0.00
C ILE A 134 -6.75 -1.52 -1.04
N LEU A 135 -7.53 -2.50 -0.60
CA LEU A 135 -8.34 -3.33 -1.50
C LEU A 135 -9.37 -2.52 -2.29
N GLU A 136 -10.02 -1.56 -1.65
CA GLU A 136 -10.98 -0.66 -2.30
C GLU A 136 -10.32 0.27 -3.33
N SER A 137 -9.01 0.53 -3.19
CA SER A 137 -8.23 1.39 -4.07
C SER A 137 -7.60 0.65 -5.26
N MET A 138 -7.66 -0.66 -5.25
CA MET A 138 -7.21 -1.50 -6.34
C MET A 138 -8.32 -1.68 -7.39
#